data_8e84a30f68818224755c3e9e9dd4653d
#
_entry.id   8e84a30f68818224755c3e9e9dd4653d
#
_cell.length_a   1.000
_cell.length_b   1.000
_cell.length_c   1.000
_cell.angle_alpha   90.00
_cell.angle_beta   90.00
_cell.angle_gamma   90.00
#
_symmetry.space_group_name_H-M   'P 1'
#
loop_
_entity.id
_entity.type
_entity.pdbx_description
1 polymer ?
#
loop_
_entity_poly.entity_id
_entity_poly.type
_entity_poly.pdbx_seq_one_letter_code
_entity_poly.pdbx_strand_id
1 'polypeptide(L)'
;MLALFTAIYTLFLLVCRYRHRAKEAFGVFFKIAGSAILGVILSAIILIPVILAYIGDGRSSESYVHTWIYSMDYYRSFLASMITCQTKPGYLTHLGYNAVALPAVCVLFFTKNKSWRPLRLIFLGATAMLLIPAFGWAFNGFSYMANRWVWAYGMIIAYIVAVTWQDLCKIDIRKGLGIIIAIAVYSLAALLMMNEINHNIIFSLITALLIVIVCMISNKSAKKRIAPVLAVILVFASFAGNSAYFFSSHGNNHIASYVSYGAVNNKIKRSAASKVKKAAKGDDTFYRYSGGKINYNESTYVGMNGTSFYWSMENKNLAEFVSETEQPANAAYMFRGFNDSVAMNAVTNVKYYVKNKKTSIPYGFEKLKGKVYQNKNALPFGYTTNNVIKKSDYDKLSSLEKQQALIQGVVLDNVPSGMNTVTPTFTYKSVPYTVTCNKNTAVEGEKVYVYNAKSSINIKFSGEKNQETYLRYTFNSYSNIDEIKSNSDNKQIGKSTSKHTLPSKMKMRFSSQTDDGKKYKTDFVTCYSSSYVRYTGAKTYLVGLGYTENAKNSIKITFDQPGIYNLSDIEVLEQPIDQASQQIADLKADTMQNVKMGKNKITGTIDLQKAKMLCISIPYSKGWSATVDGKKAEL
;
A
#
# COMPACT_ATOMS: atom_id res chain seq x y z
N MET A 1 -17.97 -10.09 -0.06
CA MET A 1 -17.37 -11.44 -0.17
C MET A 1 -18.29 -12.52 0.43
N LEU A 2 -18.59 -12.52 1.75
CA LEU A 2 -19.46 -13.54 2.37
C LEU A 2 -20.85 -13.62 1.72
N ALA A 3 -21.50 -12.46 1.48
CA ALA A 3 -22.79 -12.39 0.80
C ALA A 3 -22.76 -13.02 -0.61
N LEU A 4 -21.69 -12.75 -1.38
CA LEU A 4 -21.52 -13.32 -2.72
C LEU A 4 -21.34 -14.85 -2.66
N PHE A 5 -20.55 -15.36 -1.72
CA PHE A 5 -20.42 -16.80 -1.49
C PHE A 5 -21.76 -17.45 -1.09
N THR A 6 -22.49 -16.82 -0.17
CA THR A 6 -23.82 -17.29 0.24
C THR A 6 -24.78 -17.33 -0.95
N ALA A 7 -24.76 -16.31 -1.82
CA ALA A 7 -25.58 -16.28 -3.02
C ALA A 7 -25.20 -17.40 -4.00
N ILE A 8 -23.90 -17.58 -4.30
CA ILE A 8 -23.40 -18.64 -5.20
C ILE A 8 -23.76 -20.02 -4.63
N TYR A 9 -23.53 -20.26 -3.33
CA TYR A 9 -23.86 -21.50 -2.66
C TYR A 9 -25.36 -21.78 -2.68
N THR A 10 -26.18 -20.76 -2.43
CA THR A 10 -27.66 -20.87 -2.50
C THR A 10 -28.12 -21.25 -3.91
N LEU A 11 -27.62 -20.55 -4.93
CA LEU A 11 -27.94 -20.89 -6.33
C LEU A 11 -27.52 -22.31 -6.69
N PHE A 12 -26.32 -22.72 -6.27
CA PHE A 12 -25.84 -24.07 -6.47
C PHE A 12 -26.74 -25.13 -5.80
N LEU A 13 -27.12 -24.91 -4.54
CA LEU A 13 -28.04 -25.81 -3.82
C LEU A 13 -29.42 -25.87 -4.48
N LEU A 14 -29.97 -24.74 -4.92
CA LEU A 14 -31.26 -24.68 -5.60
C LEU A 14 -31.21 -25.49 -6.91
N VAL A 15 -30.15 -25.32 -7.71
CA VAL A 15 -29.98 -26.11 -8.95
C VAL A 15 -29.81 -27.60 -8.65
N CYS A 16 -29.00 -27.99 -7.66
CA CYS A 16 -28.73 -29.39 -7.37
C CYS A 16 -29.92 -30.10 -6.70
N ARG A 17 -30.63 -29.42 -5.80
CA ARG A 17 -31.67 -30.04 -4.97
C ARG A 17 -33.07 -29.95 -5.57
N TYR A 18 -33.34 -28.88 -6.34
CA TYR A 18 -34.67 -28.58 -6.87
C TYR A 18 -34.73 -28.64 -8.40
N ARG A 19 -33.79 -29.34 -9.05
CA ARG A 19 -33.65 -29.45 -10.52
C ARG A 19 -34.95 -29.72 -11.27
N HIS A 20 -35.91 -30.45 -10.67
CA HIS A 20 -37.19 -30.82 -11.26
C HIS A 20 -38.40 -30.21 -10.53
N ARG A 21 -38.19 -29.24 -9.62
CA ARG A 21 -39.22 -28.64 -8.78
C ARG A 21 -39.10 -27.11 -8.77
N ALA A 22 -39.25 -26.51 -9.94
CA ALA A 22 -39.01 -25.06 -10.14
C ALA A 22 -39.82 -24.17 -9.18
N LYS A 23 -41.12 -24.47 -8.95
CA LYS A 23 -41.97 -23.69 -8.01
C LYS A 23 -41.41 -23.70 -6.58
N GLU A 24 -40.98 -24.88 -6.09
CA GLU A 24 -40.38 -24.99 -4.74
C GLU A 24 -39.03 -24.25 -4.69
N ALA A 25 -38.21 -24.33 -5.77
CA ALA A 25 -36.94 -23.59 -5.86
C ALA A 25 -37.17 -22.09 -5.75
N PHE A 26 -38.15 -21.54 -6.48
CA PHE A 26 -38.49 -20.11 -6.39
C PHE A 26 -38.97 -19.73 -4.98
N GLY A 27 -39.82 -20.52 -4.36
CA GLY A 27 -40.29 -20.27 -2.99
C GLY A 27 -39.15 -20.22 -1.97
N VAL A 28 -38.18 -21.16 -2.08
CA VAL A 28 -36.99 -21.19 -1.21
C VAL A 28 -36.08 -20.02 -1.52
N PHE A 29 -35.89 -19.68 -2.79
CA PHE A 29 -35.08 -18.51 -3.19
C PHE A 29 -35.62 -17.23 -2.58
N PHE A 30 -36.91 -16.94 -2.70
CA PHE A 30 -37.52 -15.73 -2.14
C PHE A 30 -37.46 -15.66 -0.61
N LYS A 31 -37.61 -16.81 0.08
CA LYS A 31 -37.43 -16.86 1.55
C LYS A 31 -35.98 -16.50 1.94
N ILE A 32 -34.99 -17.05 1.25
CA ILE A 32 -33.57 -16.73 1.52
C ILE A 32 -33.27 -15.28 1.16
N ALA A 33 -33.77 -14.80 0.04
CA ALA A 33 -33.58 -13.41 -0.39
C ALA A 33 -34.22 -12.42 0.60
N GLY A 34 -35.45 -12.69 1.05
CA GLY A 34 -36.13 -11.89 2.07
C GLY A 34 -35.36 -11.85 3.38
N SER A 35 -34.85 -13.01 3.85
CA SER A 35 -34.03 -13.09 5.05
C SER A 35 -32.72 -12.32 4.90
N ALA A 36 -32.08 -12.36 3.71
CA ALA A 36 -30.86 -11.61 3.42
C ALA A 36 -31.12 -10.09 3.41
N ILE A 37 -32.22 -9.64 2.78
CA ILE A 37 -32.64 -8.23 2.78
C ILE A 37 -32.89 -7.75 4.21
N LEU A 38 -33.60 -8.53 5.02
CA LEU A 38 -33.82 -8.19 6.43
C LEU A 38 -32.50 -8.06 7.19
N GLY A 39 -31.55 -8.99 6.97
CA GLY A 39 -30.21 -8.91 7.54
C GLY A 39 -29.46 -7.63 7.14
N VAL A 40 -29.57 -7.21 5.87
CA VAL A 40 -28.99 -5.94 5.39
C VAL A 40 -29.64 -4.74 6.07
N ILE A 41 -30.98 -4.73 6.20
CA ILE A 41 -31.70 -3.65 6.88
C ILE A 41 -31.27 -3.55 8.35
N LEU A 42 -31.19 -4.68 9.07
CA LEU A 42 -30.74 -4.69 10.47
C LEU A 42 -29.28 -4.22 10.63
N SER A 43 -28.43 -4.50 9.64
CA SER A 43 -27.02 -4.05 9.65
C SER A 43 -26.82 -2.61 9.12
N ALA A 44 -27.87 -1.94 8.62
CA ALA A 44 -27.78 -0.65 7.94
C ALA A 44 -27.14 0.45 8.79
N ILE A 45 -27.33 0.41 10.11
CA ILE A 45 -26.71 1.37 11.06
C ILE A 45 -25.18 1.37 10.92
N ILE A 46 -24.57 0.22 10.66
CA ILE A 46 -23.11 0.12 10.45
C ILE A 46 -22.76 0.15 8.97
N LEU A 47 -23.58 -0.52 8.14
CA LEU A 47 -23.30 -0.72 6.72
C LEU A 47 -23.35 0.58 5.93
N ILE A 48 -24.33 1.46 6.18
CA ILE A 48 -24.45 2.73 5.44
C ILE A 48 -23.25 3.66 5.68
N PRO A 49 -22.80 3.92 6.92
CA PRO A 49 -21.58 4.71 7.15
C PRO A 49 -20.34 4.11 6.47
N VAL A 50 -20.19 2.78 6.47
CA VAL A 50 -19.07 2.11 5.80
C VAL A 50 -19.14 2.28 4.28
N ILE A 51 -20.32 2.15 3.66
CA ILE A 51 -20.50 2.38 2.23
C ILE A 51 -20.19 3.83 1.87
N LEU A 52 -20.70 4.79 2.63
CA LEU A 52 -20.44 6.21 2.40
C LEU A 52 -18.96 6.54 2.54
N ALA A 53 -18.29 5.97 3.54
CA ALA A 53 -16.85 6.12 3.70
C ALA A 53 -16.07 5.49 2.52
N TYR A 54 -16.51 4.32 2.02
CA TYR A 54 -15.89 3.66 0.86
C TYR A 54 -16.07 4.44 -0.44
N ILE A 55 -17.26 5.03 -0.66
CA ILE A 55 -17.51 5.90 -1.83
C ILE A 55 -16.66 7.19 -1.76
N GLY A 56 -16.43 7.70 -0.55
CA GLY A 56 -15.58 8.87 -0.30
C GLY A 56 -14.08 8.55 -0.17
N ASP A 57 -13.66 7.30 -0.44
CA ASP A 57 -12.27 6.88 -0.33
C ASP A 57 -11.48 7.24 -1.60
N GLY A 58 -10.37 7.96 -1.44
CA GLY A 58 -9.45 8.30 -2.52
C GLY A 58 -8.87 7.08 -3.25
N ARG A 59 -8.81 5.94 -2.56
CA ARG A 59 -8.33 4.67 -3.10
C ARG A 59 -9.31 4.03 -4.09
N SER A 60 -10.60 4.32 -4.01
CA SER A 60 -11.61 3.78 -4.94
C SER A 60 -11.47 4.31 -6.35
N SER A 61 -10.77 5.44 -6.54
CA SER A 61 -10.50 6.06 -7.84
C SER A 61 -9.21 5.60 -8.51
N GLU A 62 -8.38 4.78 -7.83
CA GLU A 62 -7.15 4.25 -8.43
C GLU A 62 -7.47 3.27 -9.57
N SER A 63 -6.91 3.51 -10.75
CA SER A 63 -7.01 2.62 -11.90
C SER A 63 -6.00 1.48 -11.76
N TYR A 64 -6.47 0.27 -11.54
CA TYR A 64 -5.62 -0.93 -11.57
C TYR A 64 -5.59 -1.51 -12.98
N VAL A 65 -4.40 -1.89 -13.42
CA VAL A 65 -4.27 -2.67 -14.66
C VAL A 65 -4.78 -4.08 -14.37
N HIS A 66 -5.89 -4.44 -14.99
CA HIS A 66 -6.45 -5.78 -14.92
C HIS A 66 -5.70 -6.69 -15.90
N THR A 67 -5.19 -7.80 -15.40
CA THR A 67 -4.64 -8.87 -16.24
C THR A 67 -5.64 -10.02 -16.34
N TRP A 68 -5.77 -10.61 -17.53
CA TRP A 68 -6.62 -11.79 -17.74
C TRP A 68 -5.99 -13.08 -17.25
N ILE A 69 -4.69 -13.09 -17.07
CA ILE A 69 -3.89 -14.25 -16.65
C ILE A 69 -2.93 -13.77 -15.56
N TYR A 70 -2.78 -14.56 -14.49
CA TYR A 70 -1.76 -14.32 -13.47
C TYR A 70 -0.35 -14.54 -14.03
N SER A 71 0.67 -14.07 -13.30
CA SER A 71 2.06 -14.40 -13.65
C SER A 71 2.33 -15.91 -13.59
N MET A 72 3.29 -16.41 -14.36
CA MET A 72 3.64 -17.83 -14.35
C MET A 72 4.07 -18.29 -12.95
N ASP A 73 4.72 -17.44 -12.16
CA ASP A 73 5.10 -17.73 -10.78
C ASP A 73 3.89 -17.98 -9.86
N TYR A 74 2.75 -17.35 -10.14
CA TYR A 74 1.51 -17.65 -9.44
C TYR A 74 1.08 -19.10 -9.65
N TYR A 75 1.04 -19.56 -10.92
CA TYR A 75 0.62 -20.91 -11.25
C TYR A 75 1.58 -21.97 -10.73
N ARG A 76 2.89 -21.70 -10.80
CA ARG A 76 3.94 -22.56 -10.23
C ARG A 76 3.72 -22.75 -8.73
N SER A 77 3.58 -21.65 -8.01
CA SER A 77 3.34 -21.69 -6.56
C SER A 77 1.97 -22.28 -6.20
N PHE A 78 0.95 -22.08 -7.05
CA PHE A 78 -0.37 -22.66 -6.86
C PHE A 78 -0.31 -24.20 -6.90
N LEU A 79 0.38 -24.78 -7.88
CA LEU A 79 0.55 -26.23 -7.96
C LEU A 79 1.28 -26.79 -6.72
N ALA A 80 2.31 -26.12 -6.24
CA ALA A 80 3.02 -26.54 -5.04
C ALA A 80 2.14 -26.51 -3.77
N SER A 81 1.04 -25.77 -3.75
CA SER A 81 0.21 -25.59 -2.56
C SER A 81 -0.46 -26.88 -2.05
N MET A 82 -0.69 -27.85 -2.92
CA MET A 82 -1.25 -29.15 -2.53
C MET A 82 -0.22 -30.12 -1.92
N ILE A 83 1.07 -29.76 -2.00
CA ILE A 83 2.18 -30.58 -1.53
C ILE A 83 2.82 -30.01 -0.28
N THR A 84 2.78 -28.68 -0.12
CA THR A 84 3.44 -28.00 1.00
C THR A 84 2.57 -26.87 1.57
N CYS A 85 2.75 -26.58 2.86
CA CYS A 85 2.05 -25.50 3.55
C CYS A 85 2.68 -24.11 3.34
N GLN A 86 3.68 -23.94 2.48
CA GLN A 86 4.49 -22.72 2.37
C GLN A 86 4.38 -21.98 1.04
N THR A 87 3.25 -22.05 0.39
CA THR A 87 3.10 -21.35 -0.89
C THR A 87 2.51 -19.96 -0.72
N LYS A 88 3.12 -18.99 -1.37
CA LYS A 88 2.64 -17.62 -1.51
C LYS A 88 2.59 -17.24 -2.98
N PRO A 89 1.59 -17.69 -3.73
CA PRO A 89 1.51 -17.43 -5.17
C PRO A 89 1.48 -15.94 -5.54
N GLY A 90 1.22 -15.06 -4.61
CA GLY A 90 0.99 -13.64 -4.86
C GLY A 90 -0.49 -13.28 -4.76
N TYR A 91 -0.83 -12.03 -5.02
CA TYR A 91 -2.21 -11.53 -5.00
C TYR A 91 -2.96 -11.89 -3.71
N LEU A 92 -2.26 -11.86 -2.56
CA LEU A 92 -2.77 -12.26 -1.25
C LEU A 92 -3.34 -13.70 -1.20
N THR A 93 -2.90 -14.56 -2.10
CA THR A 93 -3.26 -15.97 -2.14
C THR A 93 -2.36 -16.75 -1.19
N HIS A 94 -2.82 -17.00 0.03
CA HIS A 94 -2.10 -17.79 1.02
C HIS A 94 -2.66 -19.20 1.02
N LEU A 95 -1.95 -20.12 0.36
CA LEU A 95 -2.31 -21.52 0.23
C LEU A 95 -1.28 -22.38 0.96
N GLY A 96 -1.61 -23.65 1.09
CA GLY A 96 -0.77 -24.66 1.68
C GLY A 96 -1.56 -25.60 2.56
N TYR A 97 -1.40 -26.89 2.34
CA TYR A 97 -2.19 -27.92 2.99
C TYR A 97 -1.32 -28.99 3.60
N ASN A 98 -1.89 -29.70 4.55
CA ASN A 98 -1.27 -30.89 5.13
C ASN A 98 -1.10 -31.98 4.07
N ALA A 99 -0.12 -32.84 4.26
CA ALA A 99 0.20 -33.96 3.35
C ALA A 99 -1.00 -34.88 3.04
N VAL A 100 -2.03 -34.94 3.88
CA VAL A 100 -3.25 -35.74 3.66
C VAL A 100 -4.18 -35.14 2.59
N ALA A 101 -4.04 -33.85 2.28
CA ALA A 101 -4.97 -33.16 1.37
C ALA A 101 -4.95 -33.74 -0.05
N LEU A 102 -3.76 -33.98 -0.60
CA LEU A 102 -3.60 -34.54 -1.96
C LEU A 102 -4.15 -35.97 -2.06
N PRO A 103 -3.81 -36.93 -1.17
CA PRO A 103 -4.47 -38.23 -1.11
C PRO A 103 -5.99 -38.16 -1.00
N ALA A 104 -6.53 -37.27 -0.16
CA ALA A 104 -7.98 -37.09 0.03
C ALA A 104 -8.66 -36.61 -1.26
N VAL A 105 -8.06 -35.66 -1.98
CA VAL A 105 -8.58 -35.21 -3.29
C VAL A 105 -8.53 -36.36 -4.31
N CYS A 106 -7.47 -37.17 -4.33
CA CYS A 106 -7.42 -38.35 -5.20
C CYS A 106 -8.55 -39.35 -4.88
N VAL A 107 -8.81 -39.64 -3.60
CA VAL A 107 -9.94 -40.49 -3.19
C VAL A 107 -11.27 -39.93 -3.63
N LEU A 108 -11.49 -38.62 -3.49
CA LEU A 108 -12.70 -37.94 -3.96
C LEU A 108 -13.01 -38.24 -5.43
N PHE A 109 -11.99 -38.26 -6.30
CA PHE A 109 -12.17 -38.48 -7.75
C PHE A 109 -12.16 -39.95 -8.13
N PHE A 110 -11.39 -40.81 -7.47
CA PHE A 110 -11.30 -42.24 -7.80
C PHE A 110 -12.45 -43.08 -7.26
N THR A 111 -13.16 -42.59 -6.25
CA THR A 111 -14.32 -43.30 -5.69
C THR A 111 -15.60 -43.00 -6.51
N LYS A 112 -16.30 -44.02 -6.98
CA LYS A 112 -17.53 -43.90 -7.77
C LYS A 112 -18.79 -43.52 -6.96
N ASN A 113 -18.63 -42.77 -5.86
CA ASN A 113 -19.76 -42.31 -5.04
C ASN A 113 -20.51 -41.15 -5.72
N LYS A 114 -21.77 -41.38 -6.09
CA LYS A 114 -22.60 -40.37 -6.78
C LYS A 114 -22.97 -39.21 -5.85
N SER A 115 -23.05 -39.39 -4.54
CA SER A 115 -23.34 -38.31 -3.58
C SER A 115 -22.24 -37.28 -3.49
N TRP A 116 -21.01 -37.57 -3.93
CA TRP A 116 -19.88 -36.66 -3.95
C TRP A 116 -19.78 -35.80 -5.23
N ARG A 117 -20.70 -36.00 -6.19
CA ARG A 117 -20.71 -35.17 -7.40
C ARG A 117 -20.77 -33.66 -7.11
N PRO A 118 -21.64 -33.17 -6.21
CA PRO A 118 -21.64 -31.74 -5.88
C PRO A 118 -20.31 -31.27 -5.30
N LEU A 119 -19.69 -32.05 -4.43
CA LEU A 119 -18.41 -31.69 -3.81
C LEU A 119 -17.27 -31.62 -4.84
N ARG A 120 -17.25 -32.55 -5.83
CA ARG A 120 -16.31 -32.49 -6.97
C ARG A 120 -16.48 -31.22 -7.78
N LEU A 121 -17.74 -30.86 -8.09
CA LEU A 121 -18.04 -29.64 -8.86
C LEU A 121 -17.64 -28.38 -8.07
N ILE A 122 -17.92 -28.32 -6.75
CA ILE A 122 -17.52 -27.21 -5.89
C ILE A 122 -15.99 -27.08 -5.88
N PHE A 123 -15.27 -28.20 -5.69
CA PHE A 123 -13.80 -28.19 -5.68
C PHE A 123 -13.21 -27.72 -7.03
N LEU A 124 -13.71 -28.25 -8.14
CA LEU A 124 -13.24 -27.85 -9.47
C LEU A 124 -13.58 -26.38 -9.78
N GLY A 125 -14.80 -25.94 -9.45
CA GLY A 125 -15.22 -24.56 -9.63
C GLY A 125 -14.41 -23.60 -8.79
N ALA A 126 -14.19 -23.89 -7.51
CA ALA A 126 -13.36 -23.07 -6.62
C ALA A 126 -11.89 -23.04 -7.08
N THR A 127 -11.36 -24.17 -7.58
CA THR A 127 -10.01 -24.22 -8.18
C THR A 127 -9.94 -23.34 -9.43
N ALA A 128 -10.90 -23.44 -10.34
CA ALA A 128 -10.97 -22.59 -11.53
C ALA A 128 -11.04 -21.09 -11.17
N MET A 129 -11.83 -20.72 -10.15
CA MET A 129 -11.93 -19.34 -9.67
C MET A 129 -10.58 -18.82 -9.13
N LEU A 130 -9.76 -19.66 -8.50
CA LEU A 130 -8.41 -19.28 -8.06
C LEU A 130 -7.43 -19.12 -9.21
N LEU A 131 -7.65 -19.78 -10.33
CA LEU A 131 -6.77 -19.70 -11.51
C LEU A 131 -7.07 -18.49 -12.41
N ILE A 132 -8.22 -17.81 -12.23
CA ILE A 132 -8.69 -16.72 -13.09
C ILE A 132 -8.68 -15.40 -12.29
N PRO A 133 -7.88 -14.38 -12.71
CA PRO A 133 -7.76 -13.09 -12.00
C PRO A 133 -9.07 -12.35 -11.78
N ALA A 134 -10.02 -12.46 -12.70
CA ALA A 134 -11.32 -11.79 -12.61
C ALA A 134 -12.08 -12.14 -11.32
N PHE A 135 -11.97 -13.38 -10.82
CA PHE A 135 -12.59 -13.76 -9.56
C PHE A 135 -11.86 -13.16 -8.34
N GLY A 136 -10.53 -13.04 -8.39
CA GLY A 136 -9.76 -12.34 -7.37
C GLY A 136 -10.15 -10.87 -7.26
N TRP A 137 -10.45 -10.23 -8.38
CA TRP A 137 -10.95 -8.86 -8.44
C TRP A 137 -12.40 -8.76 -7.93
N ALA A 138 -13.32 -9.58 -8.44
CA ALA A 138 -14.72 -9.57 -8.03
C ALA A 138 -14.91 -9.88 -6.54
N PHE A 139 -14.23 -10.90 -6.02
CA PHE A 139 -14.30 -11.26 -4.60
C PHE A 139 -13.57 -10.28 -3.66
N ASN A 140 -12.76 -9.38 -4.21
CA ASN A 140 -12.16 -8.28 -3.45
C ASN A 140 -12.93 -6.95 -3.60
N GLY A 141 -14.21 -6.99 -3.94
CA GLY A 141 -15.08 -5.81 -4.03
C GLY A 141 -14.76 -4.92 -5.23
N PHE A 142 -14.34 -5.51 -6.34
CA PHE A 142 -13.99 -4.82 -7.59
C PHE A 142 -12.89 -3.76 -7.45
N SER A 143 -12.06 -3.86 -6.40
CA SER A 143 -10.96 -2.95 -6.12
C SER A 143 -9.70 -3.38 -6.88
N TYR A 144 -8.95 -4.34 -6.38
CA TYR A 144 -7.76 -4.91 -7.02
C TYR A 144 -7.76 -6.43 -6.93
N MET A 145 -6.97 -7.10 -7.76
CA MET A 145 -6.89 -8.56 -7.75
C MET A 145 -6.30 -9.08 -6.43
N ALA A 146 -7.11 -9.79 -5.62
CA ALA A 146 -6.68 -10.38 -4.37
C ALA A 146 -7.56 -11.57 -3.98
N ASN A 147 -6.94 -12.72 -3.79
CA ASN A 147 -7.64 -13.95 -3.41
C ASN A 147 -7.78 -14.11 -1.89
N ARG A 148 -8.25 -13.07 -1.20
CA ARG A 148 -8.44 -13.12 0.27
C ARG A 148 -9.45 -14.16 0.72
N TRP A 149 -10.22 -14.72 -0.19
CA TRP A 149 -11.24 -15.74 0.05
C TRP A 149 -10.68 -17.17 0.12
N VAL A 150 -9.38 -17.38 -0.03
CA VAL A 150 -8.72 -18.71 0.03
C VAL A 150 -9.00 -19.49 1.31
N TRP A 151 -9.40 -18.83 2.40
CA TRP A 151 -9.88 -19.52 3.59
C TRP A 151 -11.10 -20.42 3.31
N ALA A 152 -12.01 -19.99 2.42
CA ALA A 152 -13.16 -20.81 2.01
C ALA A 152 -12.71 -22.02 1.19
N TYR A 153 -11.69 -21.85 0.34
CA TYR A 153 -11.08 -22.97 -0.37
C TYR A 153 -10.40 -23.95 0.61
N GLY A 154 -9.73 -23.44 1.64
CA GLY A 154 -9.19 -24.25 2.74
C GLY A 154 -10.28 -25.07 3.47
N MET A 155 -11.45 -24.48 3.70
CA MET A 155 -12.60 -25.21 4.27
C MET A 155 -13.11 -26.31 3.34
N ILE A 156 -13.14 -26.10 2.03
CA ILE A 156 -13.50 -27.13 1.04
C ILE A 156 -12.52 -28.30 1.13
N ILE A 157 -11.21 -28.02 1.18
CA ILE A 157 -10.18 -29.06 1.31
C ILE A 157 -10.35 -29.83 2.62
N ALA A 158 -10.56 -29.14 3.75
CA ALA A 158 -10.78 -29.77 5.04
C ALA A 158 -12.03 -30.67 5.03
N TYR A 159 -13.12 -30.22 4.40
CA TYR A 159 -14.33 -31.00 4.24
C TYR A 159 -14.12 -32.25 3.35
N ILE A 160 -13.34 -32.10 2.26
CA ILE A 160 -12.94 -33.23 1.42
C ILE A 160 -12.18 -34.28 2.25
N VAL A 161 -11.20 -33.85 3.04
CA VAL A 161 -10.46 -34.76 3.93
C VAL A 161 -11.42 -35.49 4.90
N ALA A 162 -12.31 -34.75 5.53
CA ALA A 162 -13.29 -35.35 6.50
C ALA A 162 -14.18 -36.38 5.84
N VAL A 163 -14.76 -36.08 4.67
CA VAL A 163 -15.71 -36.97 3.96
C VAL A 163 -15.01 -38.19 3.37
N THR A 164 -13.77 -38.04 2.90
CA THR A 164 -13.01 -39.12 2.24
C THR A 164 -12.18 -39.95 3.22
N TRP A 165 -12.06 -39.54 4.48
CA TRP A 165 -11.17 -40.17 5.47
C TRP A 165 -11.37 -41.65 5.64
N GLN A 166 -12.65 -42.09 5.78
CA GLN A 166 -12.97 -43.51 5.95
C GLN A 166 -12.62 -44.33 4.71
N ASP A 167 -12.86 -43.80 3.51
CA ASP A 167 -12.54 -44.46 2.25
C ASP A 167 -11.03 -44.55 2.03
N LEU A 168 -10.28 -43.49 2.42
CA LEU A 168 -8.82 -43.49 2.42
C LEU A 168 -8.25 -44.57 3.34
N CYS A 169 -8.78 -44.69 4.59
CA CYS A 169 -8.32 -45.70 5.54
C CYS A 169 -8.69 -47.14 5.14
N LYS A 170 -9.67 -47.32 4.27
CA LYS A 170 -10.13 -48.64 3.78
C LYS A 170 -9.71 -48.93 2.33
N ILE A 171 -8.73 -48.21 1.81
CA ILE A 171 -8.35 -48.29 0.41
C ILE A 171 -7.76 -49.66 0.04
N ASP A 172 -8.22 -50.23 -1.08
CA ASP A 172 -7.62 -51.44 -1.65
C ASP A 172 -6.32 -51.12 -2.38
N ILE A 173 -5.52 -52.18 -2.61
CA ILE A 173 -4.17 -52.02 -3.23
C ILE A 173 -4.27 -51.43 -4.63
N ARG A 174 -5.26 -51.81 -5.46
CA ARG A 174 -5.34 -51.32 -6.84
C ARG A 174 -5.64 -49.82 -6.86
N LYS A 175 -6.57 -49.36 -6.03
CA LYS A 175 -6.89 -47.94 -5.90
C LYS A 175 -5.73 -47.16 -5.25
N GLY A 176 -5.11 -47.75 -4.22
CA GLY A 176 -3.95 -47.14 -3.55
C GLY A 176 -2.76 -46.93 -4.51
N LEU A 177 -2.45 -47.92 -5.36
CA LEU A 177 -1.44 -47.76 -6.41
C LEU A 177 -1.83 -46.65 -7.40
N GLY A 178 -3.10 -46.57 -7.80
CA GLY A 178 -3.60 -45.47 -8.64
C GLY A 178 -3.41 -44.11 -8.00
N ILE A 179 -3.64 -43.97 -6.68
CA ILE A 179 -3.40 -42.73 -5.94
C ILE A 179 -1.91 -42.40 -5.86
N ILE A 180 -1.03 -43.40 -5.60
CA ILE A 180 0.41 -43.19 -5.59
C ILE A 180 0.89 -42.67 -6.95
N ILE A 181 0.42 -43.25 -8.04
CA ILE A 181 0.74 -42.81 -9.39
C ILE A 181 0.23 -41.36 -9.62
N ALA A 182 -1.00 -41.05 -9.22
CA ALA A 182 -1.55 -39.71 -9.34
C ALA A 182 -0.74 -38.67 -8.53
N ILE A 183 -0.35 -39.01 -7.30
CA ILE A 183 0.52 -38.17 -6.47
C ILE A 183 1.88 -37.98 -7.16
N ALA A 184 2.47 -39.05 -7.70
CA ALA A 184 3.78 -38.99 -8.37
C ALA A 184 3.72 -38.10 -9.62
N VAL A 185 2.70 -38.24 -10.47
CA VAL A 185 2.52 -37.42 -11.67
C VAL A 185 2.29 -35.97 -11.30
N TYR A 186 1.42 -35.69 -10.34
CA TYR A 186 1.17 -34.32 -9.86
C TYR A 186 2.44 -33.69 -9.27
N SER A 187 3.16 -34.45 -8.46
CA SER A 187 4.39 -34.00 -7.82
C SER A 187 5.49 -33.70 -8.85
N LEU A 188 5.63 -34.56 -9.84
CA LEU A 188 6.58 -34.36 -10.95
C LEU A 188 6.25 -33.08 -11.71
N ALA A 189 4.98 -32.87 -12.06
CA ALA A 189 4.53 -31.65 -12.74
C ALA A 189 4.79 -30.39 -11.89
N ALA A 190 4.51 -30.44 -10.58
CA ALA A 190 4.77 -29.33 -9.67
C ALA A 190 6.27 -29.04 -9.52
N LEU A 191 7.11 -30.09 -9.35
CA LEU A 191 8.55 -29.94 -9.18
C LEU A 191 9.25 -29.43 -10.45
N LEU A 192 8.81 -29.88 -11.64
CA LEU A 192 9.34 -29.38 -12.92
C LEU A 192 9.01 -27.90 -13.16
N MET A 193 7.90 -27.41 -12.60
CA MET A 193 7.50 -26.02 -12.72
C MET A 193 8.12 -25.11 -11.66
N MET A 194 8.67 -25.65 -10.57
CA MET A 194 9.26 -24.85 -9.48
C MET A 194 10.70 -24.47 -9.79
N ASN A 195 11.09 -23.26 -9.40
CA ASN A 195 12.46 -22.78 -9.52
C ASN A 195 13.38 -23.35 -8.42
N GLU A 196 12.82 -23.67 -7.24
CA GLU A 196 13.58 -24.19 -6.09
C GLU A 196 12.77 -25.28 -5.37
N ILE A 197 13.43 -26.38 -5.07
CA ILE A 197 12.88 -27.50 -4.29
C ILE A 197 13.43 -27.38 -2.87
N ASN A 198 12.55 -27.17 -1.90
CA ASN A 198 12.93 -27.10 -0.49
C ASN A 198 12.66 -28.44 0.24
N HIS A 199 13.35 -28.64 1.36
CA HIS A 199 13.22 -29.85 2.17
C HIS A 199 11.80 -30.12 2.67
N ASN A 200 11.00 -29.07 2.85
CA ASN A 200 9.61 -29.20 3.31
C ASN A 200 8.70 -29.84 2.26
N ILE A 201 8.95 -29.59 0.98
CA ILE A 201 8.21 -30.22 -0.13
C ILE A 201 8.50 -31.73 -0.12
N ILE A 202 9.77 -32.12 -0.03
CA ILE A 202 10.18 -33.51 0.03
C ILE A 202 9.57 -34.23 1.24
N PHE A 203 9.64 -33.59 2.41
CA PHE A 203 9.01 -34.12 3.65
C PHE A 203 7.52 -34.34 3.48
N SER A 204 6.81 -33.36 2.92
CA SER A 204 5.36 -33.44 2.71
C SER A 204 4.97 -34.53 1.70
N LEU A 205 5.74 -34.70 0.62
CA LEU A 205 5.54 -35.77 -0.36
C LEU A 205 5.74 -37.16 0.25
N ILE A 206 6.85 -37.37 0.96
CA ILE A 206 7.14 -38.63 1.65
C ILE A 206 5.99 -38.94 2.62
N THR A 207 5.54 -37.97 3.40
CA THR A 207 4.44 -38.15 4.37
C THR A 207 3.11 -38.48 3.66
N ALA A 208 2.80 -37.84 2.53
CA ALA A 208 1.61 -38.17 1.74
C ALA A 208 1.63 -39.61 1.22
N LEU A 209 2.77 -40.06 0.69
CA LEU A 209 2.94 -41.42 0.23
C LEU A 209 2.84 -42.43 1.38
N LEU A 210 3.46 -42.14 2.53
CA LEU A 210 3.40 -43.02 3.72
C LEU A 210 1.96 -43.15 4.24
N ILE A 211 1.16 -42.09 4.23
CA ILE A 211 -0.27 -42.15 4.61
C ILE A 211 -0.99 -43.18 3.72
N VAL A 212 -0.81 -43.11 2.39
CA VAL A 212 -1.48 -44.01 1.44
C VAL A 212 -0.97 -45.46 1.66
N ILE A 213 0.34 -45.68 1.79
CA ILE A 213 0.94 -46.99 2.00
C ILE A 213 0.45 -47.66 3.29
N VAL A 214 0.42 -46.89 4.41
CA VAL A 214 -0.09 -47.38 5.70
C VAL A 214 -1.54 -47.82 5.57
N CYS A 215 -2.39 -47.02 4.90
CA CYS A 215 -3.77 -47.36 4.66
C CYS A 215 -3.94 -48.63 3.80
N MET A 216 -3.12 -48.82 2.76
CA MET A 216 -3.11 -49.99 1.87
C MET A 216 -2.75 -51.28 2.61
N ILE A 217 -1.64 -51.24 3.38
CA ILE A 217 -1.10 -52.41 4.06
C ILE A 217 -2.08 -52.85 5.19
N SER A 218 -2.56 -51.91 5.95
CA SER A 218 -3.44 -52.23 7.11
C SER A 218 -4.79 -52.75 6.69
N ASN A 219 -5.28 -52.44 5.51
CA ASN A 219 -6.53 -52.99 5.00
C ASN A 219 -6.44 -54.49 4.69
N LYS A 220 -5.28 -55.02 4.40
CA LYS A 220 -5.00 -56.46 4.21
C LYS A 220 -4.76 -57.20 5.51
N SER A 221 -4.38 -56.52 6.59
CA SER A 221 -4.01 -57.14 7.86
C SER A 221 -5.22 -57.40 8.74
N ALA A 222 -5.13 -58.45 9.58
CA ALA A 222 -6.09 -58.67 10.68
C ALA A 222 -6.14 -57.48 11.68
N LYS A 223 -5.17 -56.55 11.61
CA LYS A 223 -5.04 -55.35 12.45
C LYS A 223 -5.65 -54.09 11.81
N LYS A 224 -6.83 -54.19 11.18
CA LYS A 224 -7.52 -53.08 10.49
C LYS A 224 -7.69 -51.79 11.32
N ARG A 225 -7.68 -51.85 12.65
CA ARG A 225 -7.80 -50.71 13.55
C ARG A 225 -6.53 -49.86 13.67
N ILE A 226 -5.34 -50.39 13.25
CA ILE A 226 -4.04 -49.69 13.39
C ILE A 226 -3.87 -48.62 12.30
N ALA A 227 -4.39 -48.85 11.09
CA ALA A 227 -4.21 -47.93 9.98
C ALA A 227 -4.71 -46.49 10.27
N PRO A 228 -5.92 -46.29 10.75
CA PRO A 228 -6.41 -44.95 11.06
C PRO A 228 -5.53 -44.24 12.09
N VAL A 229 -5.05 -44.98 13.11
CA VAL A 229 -4.19 -44.42 14.17
C VAL A 229 -2.84 -43.99 13.60
N LEU A 230 -2.17 -44.83 12.82
CA LEU A 230 -0.93 -44.49 12.19
C LEU A 230 -1.07 -43.36 11.17
N ALA A 231 -2.14 -43.34 10.40
CA ALA A 231 -2.45 -42.26 9.49
C ALA A 231 -2.64 -40.91 10.22
N VAL A 232 -3.35 -40.92 11.35
CA VAL A 232 -3.51 -39.74 12.22
C VAL A 232 -2.16 -39.28 12.77
N ILE A 233 -1.32 -40.21 13.24
CA ILE A 233 0.06 -39.86 13.70
C ILE A 233 0.87 -39.20 12.59
N LEU A 234 0.81 -39.71 11.36
CA LEU A 234 1.48 -39.12 10.20
C LEU A 234 0.94 -37.74 9.84
N VAL A 235 -0.38 -37.53 9.97
CA VAL A 235 -1.00 -36.21 9.79
C VAL A 235 -0.49 -35.22 10.82
N PHE A 236 -0.42 -35.61 12.11
CA PHE A 236 0.15 -34.76 13.16
C PHE A 236 1.65 -34.52 12.96
N ALA A 237 2.43 -35.52 12.53
CA ALA A 237 3.84 -35.36 12.20
C ALA A 237 4.03 -34.38 11.03
N SER A 238 3.15 -34.45 10.01
CA SER A 238 3.13 -33.47 8.92
C SER A 238 2.83 -32.06 9.41
N PHE A 239 1.86 -31.86 10.29
CA PHE A 239 1.60 -30.56 10.90
C PHE A 239 2.80 -30.04 11.69
N ALA A 240 3.38 -30.87 12.55
CA ALA A 240 4.52 -30.50 13.37
C ALA A 240 5.74 -30.13 12.52
N GLY A 241 6.09 -30.96 11.52
CA GLY A 241 7.20 -30.71 10.62
C GLY A 241 7.02 -29.47 9.75
N ASN A 242 5.83 -29.30 9.16
CA ASN A 242 5.50 -28.12 8.39
C ASN A 242 5.52 -26.85 9.24
N SER A 243 5.01 -26.89 10.48
CA SER A 243 5.04 -25.75 11.40
C SER A 243 6.44 -25.42 11.84
N ALA A 244 7.24 -26.42 12.20
CA ALA A 244 8.64 -26.22 12.58
C ALA A 244 9.45 -25.58 11.45
N TYR A 245 9.27 -26.03 10.22
CA TYR A 245 9.90 -25.43 9.05
C TYR A 245 9.39 -24.00 8.80
N PHE A 246 8.08 -23.77 8.86
CA PHE A 246 7.48 -22.46 8.64
C PHE A 246 8.01 -21.39 9.60
N PHE A 247 8.22 -21.74 10.86
CA PHE A 247 8.76 -20.82 11.85
C PHE A 247 10.30 -20.79 11.89
N SER A 248 11.00 -21.67 11.15
CA SER A 248 12.46 -21.67 11.08
C SER A 248 13.02 -20.54 10.19
N SER A 249 14.34 -20.36 10.24
CA SER A 249 15.06 -19.43 9.34
C SER A 249 14.99 -19.82 7.86
N HIS A 250 14.75 -21.10 7.55
CA HIS A 250 14.60 -21.61 6.19
C HIS A 250 13.19 -21.40 5.62
N GLY A 251 12.20 -21.20 6.47
CA GLY A 251 10.83 -20.88 6.09
C GLY A 251 10.57 -19.37 6.03
N ASN A 252 9.46 -18.95 6.62
CA ASN A 252 9.07 -17.53 6.63
C ASN A 252 9.77 -16.70 7.72
N ASN A 253 10.55 -17.36 8.58
CA ASN A 253 11.23 -16.73 9.71
C ASN A 253 10.33 -15.79 10.54
N HIS A 254 9.07 -16.18 10.74
CA HIS A 254 8.10 -15.34 11.47
C HIS A 254 8.53 -15.05 12.91
N ILE A 255 9.30 -15.95 13.53
CA ILE A 255 9.83 -15.74 14.89
C ILE A 255 10.72 -14.49 14.93
N ALA A 256 11.50 -14.21 13.89
CA ALA A 256 12.33 -13.01 13.82
C ALA A 256 11.51 -11.71 13.71
N SER A 257 10.23 -11.77 13.37
CA SER A 257 9.34 -10.61 13.34
C SER A 257 8.68 -10.30 14.70
N TYR A 258 8.75 -11.22 15.66
CA TYR A 258 8.29 -10.96 17.02
C TYR A 258 9.24 -10.01 17.75
N VAL A 259 8.68 -9.14 18.53
CA VAL A 259 9.42 -8.18 19.34
C VAL A 259 9.33 -8.55 20.82
N SER A 260 10.39 -8.27 21.59
CA SER A 260 10.39 -8.50 23.03
C SER A 260 9.30 -7.67 23.74
N TYR A 261 8.84 -8.15 24.88
CA TYR A 261 7.89 -7.42 25.72
C TYR A 261 8.40 -6.00 26.01
N GLY A 262 7.53 -5.01 25.88
CA GLY A 262 7.86 -3.60 26.10
C GLY A 262 8.63 -2.92 24.96
N ALA A 263 9.09 -3.64 23.92
CA ALA A 263 9.83 -3.03 22.80
C ALA A 263 9.02 -1.94 22.08
N VAL A 264 7.72 -2.12 21.91
CA VAL A 264 6.82 -1.13 21.28
C VAL A 264 6.77 0.13 22.15
N ASN A 265 6.55 0.00 23.46
CA ASN A 265 6.51 1.14 24.38
C ASN A 265 7.84 1.92 24.38
N ASN A 266 8.97 1.21 24.36
CA ASN A 266 10.29 1.84 24.29
C ASN A 266 10.50 2.58 22.96
N LYS A 267 10.01 2.02 21.86
CA LYS A 267 10.05 2.68 20.54
C LYS A 267 9.17 3.94 20.52
N ILE A 268 7.97 3.88 21.11
CA ILE A 268 7.05 5.02 21.24
C ILE A 268 7.67 6.13 22.09
N LYS A 269 8.24 5.81 23.27
CA LYS A 269 8.91 6.80 24.15
C LYS A 269 10.03 7.56 23.43
N ARG A 270 10.70 6.94 22.45
CA ARG A 270 11.77 7.53 21.63
C ARG A 270 11.28 8.14 20.31
N SER A 271 10.00 8.06 20.00
CA SER A 271 9.39 8.55 18.75
C SER A 271 9.53 10.07 18.59
N ALA A 272 9.32 10.57 17.40
CA ALA A 272 9.25 11.99 17.11
C ALA A 272 8.05 12.62 17.83
N ALA A 273 6.89 11.97 17.81
CA ALA A 273 5.70 12.40 18.52
C ALA A 273 5.94 12.63 20.01
N SER A 274 6.57 11.67 20.70
CA SER A 274 6.88 11.81 22.14
C SER A 274 7.86 12.94 22.44
N LYS A 275 8.82 13.22 21.54
CA LYS A 275 9.74 14.35 21.69
C LYS A 275 9.01 15.68 21.55
N VAL A 276 8.12 15.81 20.57
CA VAL A 276 7.30 17.02 20.38
C VAL A 276 6.39 17.22 21.59
N LYS A 277 5.65 16.19 22.03
CA LYS A 277 4.77 16.28 23.21
C LYS A 277 5.48 16.79 24.46
N LYS A 278 6.75 16.38 24.65
CA LYS A 278 7.58 16.85 25.77
C LYS A 278 8.10 18.28 25.56
N ALA A 279 8.42 18.67 24.34
CA ALA A 279 8.96 19.99 24.04
C ALA A 279 7.87 21.07 24.00
N ALA A 280 6.69 20.72 23.52
CA ALA A 280 5.52 21.58 23.37
C ALA A 280 4.58 21.51 24.60
N LYS A 281 5.08 21.09 25.77
CA LYS A 281 4.27 21.04 26.99
C LYS A 281 3.73 22.45 27.31
N GLY A 282 2.41 22.56 27.44
CA GLY A 282 1.71 23.84 27.67
C GLY A 282 1.20 24.52 26.40
N ASP A 283 1.43 23.94 25.23
CA ASP A 283 0.78 24.37 23.99
C ASP A 283 -0.50 23.55 23.77
N ASP A 284 -1.63 24.13 24.13
CA ASP A 284 -2.96 23.51 24.01
C ASP A 284 -3.66 23.86 22.68
N THR A 285 -2.96 24.57 21.77
CA THR A 285 -3.50 24.88 20.45
C THR A 285 -3.50 23.64 19.54
N PHE A 286 -4.35 23.65 18.53
CA PHE A 286 -4.26 22.62 17.47
C PHE A 286 -3.00 22.84 16.64
N TYR A 287 -2.22 21.80 16.45
CA TYR A 287 -1.05 21.81 15.58
C TYR A 287 -0.75 20.42 15.02
N ARG A 288 0.03 20.39 13.94
CA ARG A 288 0.67 19.18 13.42
C ARG A 288 2.18 19.23 13.63
N TYR A 289 2.81 18.06 13.65
CA TYR A 289 4.27 17.96 13.61
C TYR A 289 4.72 17.15 12.40
N SER A 290 5.93 17.48 11.91
CA SER A 290 6.65 16.79 10.86
C SER A 290 8.09 16.48 11.28
N GLY A 291 8.90 15.89 10.42
CA GLY A 291 10.32 15.66 10.69
C GLY A 291 11.00 14.73 9.69
N GLY A 292 12.32 14.73 9.74
CA GLY A 292 13.15 13.98 8.79
C GLY A 292 13.13 12.45 8.91
N LYS A 293 12.48 11.87 9.93
CA LYS A 293 12.21 10.43 10.06
C LYS A 293 11.08 10.21 11.05
N ILE A 294 9.90 10.03 10.55
CA ILE A 294 8.69 9.75 11.33
C ILE A 294 8.13 8.39 10.87
N ASN A 295 7.71 7.55 11.83
CA ASN A 295 7.01 6.32 11.48
C ASN A 295 5.55 6.62 11.20
N TYR A 296 4.93 5.84 10.31
CA TYR A 296 3.49 5.95 10.08
C TYR A 296 2.72 5.74 11.39
N ASN A 297 1.70 6.57 11.60
CA ASN A 297 0.76 6.48 12.72
C ASN A 297 1.37 6.56 14.14
N GLU A 298 2.65 6.96 14.30
CA GLU A 298 3.21 7.12 15.65
C GLU A 298 2.52 8.22 16.45
N SER A 299 1.94 9.21 15.76
CA SER A 299 1.13 10.29 16.35
C SER A 299 -0.09 9.77 17.11
N THR A 300 -0.78 8.77 16.57
CA THR A 300 -2.00 8.17 17.15
C THR A 300 -1.74 7.59 18.54
N TYR A 301 -0.60 6.91 18.75
CA TYR A 301 -0.24 6.35 20.05
C TYR A 301 0.01 7.40 21.12
N VAL A 302 0.42 8.60 20.72
CA VAL A 302 0.77 9.68 21.64
C VAL A 302 -0.36 10.67 21.80
N GLY A 303 -1.43 10.55 21.02
CA GLY A 303 -2.57 11.47 20.99
C GLY A 303 -2.17 12.83 20.44
N MET A 304 -1.49 12.85 19.28
CA MET A 304 -1.03 14.05 18.59
C MET A 304 -1.38 13.99 17.10
N ASN A 305 -1.31 15.12 16.39
CA ASN A 305 -1.53 15.18 14.96
C ASN A 305 -0.18 15.20 14.23
N GLY A 306 0.05 14.26 13.34
CA GLY A 306 1.27 14.14 12.55
C GLY A 306 0.98 14.20 11.05
N THR A 307 2.02 14.43 10.26
CA THR A 307 1.95 14.46 8.80
C THR A 307 2.35 13.15 8.14
N SER A 308 2.67 12.13 8.92
CA SER A 308 3.07 10.82 8.41
C SER A 308 2.10 9.75 8.89
N PHE A 309 1.28 9.26 7.98
CA PHE A 309 0.24 8.30 8.33
C PHE A 309 -0.05 7.29 7.22
N TYR A 310 -0.62 6.17 7.65
CA TYR A 310 -1.20 5.12 6.85
C TYR A 310 -2.65 4.93 7.26
N TRP A 311 -3.57 5.07 6.30
CA TRP A 311 -4.99 4.91 6.53
C TRP A 311 -5.61 4.13 5.37
N SER A 312 -6.30 3.03 5.65
CA SER A 312 -6.84 2.16 4.59
C SER A 312 -8.07 2.73 3.89
N MET A 313 -8.79 3.65 4.56
CA MET A 313 -9.94 4.39 4.00
C MET A 313 -9.58 5.86 4.06
N GLU A 314 -9.05 6.38 2.96
CA GLU A 314 -8.52 7.73 2.89
C GLU A 314 -9.57 8.72 2.37
N ASN A 315 -9.58 9.91 2.93
CA ASN A 315 -10.41 10.99 2.43
C ASN A 315 -9.97 11.37 1.01
N LYS A 316 -10.88 11.27 0.04
CA LYS A 316 -10.62 11.54 -1.39
C LYS A 316 -10.03 12.94 -1.60
N ASN A 317 -10.58 13.96 -0.95
CA ASN A 317 -10.11 15.34 -1.11
C ASN A 317 -8.68 15.51 -0.58
N LEU A 318 -8.29 14.78 0.49
CA LEU A 318 -6.91 14.77 0.96
C LEU A 318 -5.97 14.05 -0.03
N ALA A 319 -6.42 12.93 -0.59
CA ALA A 319 -5.64 12.20 -1.60
C ALA A 319 -5.42 13.05 -2.86
N GLU A 320 -6.45 13.76 -3.34
CA GLU A 320 -6.36 14.71 -4.45
C GLU A 320 -5.40 15.87 -4.13
N PHE A 321 -5.54 16.50 -2.97
CA PHE A 321 -4.65 17.58 -2.51
C PHE A 321 -3.18 17.15 -2.48
N VAL A 322 -2.88 15.96 -1.97
CA VAL A 322 -1.52 15.41 -1.93
C VAL A 322 -1.01 15.10 -3.34
N SER A 323 -1.87 14.59 -4.22
CA SER A 323 -1.52 14.23 -5.60
C SER A 323 -1.27 15.46 -6.46
N GLU A 324 -2.15 16.46 -6.44
CA GLU A 324 -2.03 17.66 -7.27
C GLU A 324 -0.86 18.58 -6.86
N THR A 325 -0.46 18.50 -5.60
CA THR A 325 0.72 19.22 -5.08
C THR A 325 1.99 18.35 -5.08
N GLU A 326 1.94 17.15 -5.66
CA GLU A 326 3.04 16.17 -5.74
C GLU A 326 3.77 15.95 -4.41
N GLN A 327 3.02 15.78 -3.32
CA GLN A 327 3.62 15.54 -2.02
C GLN A 327 4.10 14.09 -1.84
N PRO A 328 5.08 13.82 -0.95
CA PRO A 328 5.63 12.48 -0.76
C PRO A 328 4.56 11.48 -0.30
N ALA A 329 4.18 10.58 -1.17
CA ALA A 329 3.27 9.48 -0.87
C ALA A 329 3.85 8.14 -1.36
N ASN A 330 3.71 7.09 -0.56
CA ASN A 330 4.10 5.73 -0.99
C ASN A 330 2.91 4.94 -1.56
N ALA A 331 1.72 5.48 -1.44
CA ALA A 331 0.46 5.03 -2.03
C ALA A 331 -0.58 6.10 -1.73
N ALA A 332 -1.73 6.09 -2.38
CA ALA A 332 -2.82 7.03 -2.13
C ALA A 332 -3.27 7.11 -0.65
N TYR A 333 -2.96 6.09 0.13
CA TYR A 333 -3.28 5.94 1.55
C TYR A 333 -2.05 5.95 2.48
N MET A 334 -0.88 6.41 2.01
CA MET A 334 0.39 6.42 2.78
C MET A 334 1.17 7.71 2.52
N PHE A 335 1.10 8.65 3.45
CA PHE A 335 1.67 10.00 3.33
C PHE A 335 2.90 10.20 4.22
N ARG A 336 3.81 11.09 3.80
CA ARG A 336 5.07 11.37 4.50
C ARG A 336 5.44 12.85 4.47
N GLY A 337 4.76 13.67 5.27
CA GLY A 337 5.06 15.09 5.33
C GLY A 337 4.68 15.83 4.03
N PHE A 338 5.25 17.03 3.85
CA PHE A 338 4.92 17.96 2.78
C PHE A 338 6.19 18.52 2.11
N ASN A 339 7.14 17.66 1.72
CA ASN A 339 8.40 18.04 1.07
C ASN A 339 9.25 19.08 1.83
N ASP A 340 8.95 19.31 3.11
CA ASP A 340 9.51 20.37 3.95
C ASP A 340 9.29 21.80 3.37
N SER A 341 8.32 21.97 2.45
CA SER A 341 7.93 23.23 1.82
C SER A 341 7.39 24.25 2.83
N VAL A 342 7.84 25.49 2.75
CA VAL A 342 7.38 26.61 3.60
C VAL A 342 5.87 26.79 3.47
N ALA A 343 5.35 26.90 2.24
CA ALA A 343 3.94 27.11 1.98
C ALA A 343 3.10 25.96 2.53
N MET A 344 3.46 24.71 2.24
CA MET A 344 2.70 23.54 2.69
C MET A 344 2.75 23.37 4.21
N ASN A 345 3.91 23.59 4.84
CA ASN A 345 4.01 23.56 6.30
C ASN A 345 3.17 24.65 6.97
N ALA A 346 3.05 25.82 6.34
CA ALA A 346 2.21 26.90 6.86
C ALA A 346 0.73 26.55 6.80
N VAL A 347 0.17 26.27 5.60
CA VAL A 347 -1.28 26.04 5.40
C VAL A 347 -1.79 24.77 6.08
N THR A 348 -0.92 23.77 6.28
CA THR A 348 -1.29 22.54 6.99
C THR A 348 -1.01 22.61 8.48
N ASN A 349 -0.67 23.77 9.02
CA ASN A 349 -0.40 24.00 10.45
C ASN A 349 0.67 23.06 11.02
N VAL A 350 1.79 22.87 10.29
CA VAL A 350 2.95 22.16 10.82
C VAL A 350 3.74 23.11 11.71
N LYS A 351 3.46 23.07 13.02
CA LYS A 351 4.05 23.96 14.03
C LYS A 351 5.35 23.41 14.61
N TYR A 352 5.55 22.08 14.60
CA TYR A 352 6.75 21.47 15.15
C TYR A 352 7.43 20.54 14.17
N TYR A 353 8.77 20.55 14.16
CA TYR A 353 9.62 19.69 13.34
C TYR A 353 10.66 18.96 14.17
N VAL A 354 10.84 17.67 13.92
CA VAL A 354 11.86 16.87 14.61
C VAL A 354 13.02 16.60 13.67
N LYS A 355 14.15 17.29 13.90
CA LYS A 355 15.35 17.14 13.09
C LYS A 355 15.95 15.74 13.18
N ASN A 356 16.27 15.14 12.04
CA ASN A 356 17.18 14.02 11.92
C ASN A 356 18.61 14.55 11.67
N LYS A 357 19.65 13.80 12.03
CA LYS A 357 21.07 14.21 11.85
C LYS A 357 21.44 14.65 10.44
N LYS A 358 20.72 14.19 9.43
CA LYS A 358 21.05 14.33 8.02
C LYS A 358 20.06 15.19 7.20
N THR A 359 18.99 15.69 7.83
CA THR A 359 18.00 16.55 7.16
C THR A 359 18.33 18.03 7.37
N SER A 360 17.99 18.88 6.41
CA SER A 360 17.89 20.32 6.61
C SER A 360 16.80 20.65 7.62
N ILE A 361 16.79 21.87 8.10
CA ILE A 361 15.67 22.41 8.86
C ILE A 361 14.88 23.25 7.88
N PRO A 362 13.55 23.06 7.74
CA PRO A 362 12.77 23.91 6.87
C PRO A 362 12.83 25.37 7.32
N TYR A 363 12.64 26.29 6.42
CA TYR A 363 12.67 27.72 6.74
C TYR A 363 11.57 28.10 7.75
N GLY A 364 11.87 29.09 8.59
CA GLY A 364 10.96 29.56 9.64
C GLY A 364 10.92 28.69 10.89
N PHE A 365 11.69 27.61 10.95
CA PHE A 365 11.77 26.75 12.12
C PHE A 365 12.96 27.10 13.01
N GLU A 366 12.69 27.55 14.22
CA GLU A 366 13.68 27.87 15.25
C GLU A 366 13.78 26.74 16.29
N LYS A 367 14.98 26.56 16.83
CA LYS A 367 15.24 25.52 17.84
C LYS A 367 14.46 25.79 19.11
N LEU A 368 13.57 24.86 19.49
CA LEU A 368 12.80 24.93 20.74
C LEU A 368 13.50 24.14 21.86
N LYS A 369 13.66 22.82 21.70
CA LYS A 369 14.26 21.95 22.71
C LYS A 369 14.86 20.68 22.09
N GLY A 370 16.12 20.39 22.37
CA GLY A 370 16.81 19.19 21.87
C GLY A 370 16.82 19.11 20.33
N LYS A 371 16.03 18.20 19.76
CA LYS A 371 15.88 18.02 18.30
C LYS A 371 14.56 18.58 17.77
N VAL A 372 13.78 19.25 18.60
CA VAL A 372 12.49 19.83 18.24
C VAL A 372 12.67 21.29 17.89
N TYR A 373 12.10 21.69 16.77
CA TYR A 373 12.08 23.04 16.23
C TYR A 373 10.64 23.51 16.12
N GLN A 374 10.38 24.81 16.31
CA GLN A 374 9.07 25.43 16.21
C GLN A 374 9.01 26.32 14.99
N ASN A 375 7.96 26.20 14.20
CA ASN A 375 7.69 26.99 13.01
C ASN A 375 7.04 28.33 13.37
N LYS A 376 7.71 29.43 13.07
CA LYS A 376 7.15 30.79 13.21
C LYS A 376 6.13 31.12 12.11
N ASN A 377 6.19 30.40 10.99
CA ASN A 377 5.31 30.57 9.83
C ASN A 377 4.07 29.66 9.84
N ALA A 378 3.90 28.77 10.86
CA ALA A 378 2.70 27.95 10.93
C ALA A 378 1.44 28.82 11.02
N LEU A 379 0.48 28.65 10.12
CA LEU A 379 -0.85 29.25 10.23
C LEU A 379 -1.62 28.56 11.35
N PRO A 380 -2.45 29.25 12.12
CA PRO A 380 -3.29 28.62 13.13
C PRO A 380 -4.36 27.73 12.50
N PHE A 381 -5.13 27.03 13.32
CA PHE A 381 -6.18 26.10 12.87
C PHE A 381 -7.18 26.74 11.91
N GLY A 382 -7.62 27.97 12.21
CA GLY A 382 -8.46 28.78 11.34
C GLY A 382 -7.80 30.12 11.07
N TYR A 383 -7.68 30.50 9.81
CA TYR A 383 -7.17 31.79 9.34
C TYR A 383 -8.07 32.33 8.24
N THR A 384 -7.97 33.63 7.95
CA THR A 384 -8.86 34.25 6.97
C THR A 384 -8.12 34.96 5.86
N THR A 385 -8.80 35.06 4.73
CA THR A 385 -8.39 35.87 3.58
C THR A 385 -9.62 36.38 2.82
N ASN A 386 -9.48 37.51 2.14
CA ASN A 386 -10.45 37.98 1.16
C ASN A 386 -10.02 37.70 -0.29
N ASN A 387 -8.86 37.08 -0.48
CA ASN A 387 -8.31 36.73 -1.79
C ASN A 387 -8.82 35.35 -2.22
N VAL A 388 -9.43 35.28 -3.40
CA VAL A 388 -9.93 34.06 -4.02
C VAL A 388 -9.23 33.82 -5.34
N ILE A 389 -8.71 32.62 -5.51
CA ILE A 389 -8.13 32.10 -6.75
C ILE A 389 -9.21 31.22 -7.38
N LYS A 390 -9.58 31.47 -8.62
CA LYS A 390 -10.53 30.62 -9.34
C LYS A 390 -9.94 29.23 -9.55
N LYS A 391 -10.73 28.22 -9.26
CA LYS A 391 -10.29 26.81 -9.45
C LYS A 391 -9.84 26.52 -10.89
N SER A 392 -10.52 27.11 -11.90
CA SER A 392 -10.15 26.98 -13.31
C SER A 392 -8.75 27.49 -13.63
N ASP A 393 -8.23 28.45 -12.87
CA ASP A 393 -6.88 29.00 -13.03
C ASP A 393 -5.89 28.21 -12.19
N TYR A 394 -6.26 27.82 -10.98
CA TYR A 394 -5.45 26.94 -10.12
C TYR A 394 -5.18 25.58 -10.77
N ASP A 395 -6.15 24.98 -11.45
CA ASP A 395 -6.00 23.68 -12.09
C ASP A 395 -4.93 23.65 -13.21
N LYS A 396 -4.67 24.80 -13.83
CA LYS A 396 -3.63 24.95 -14.87
C LYS A 396 -2.20 25.06 -14.31
N LEU A 397 -2.06 25.31 -13.02
CA LEU A 397 -0.78 25.53 -12.37
C LEU A 397 0.01 24.20 -12.24
N SER A 398 1.33 24.31 -12.29
CA SER A 398 2.25 23.23 -11.93
C SER A 398 2.11 22.90 -10.42
N SER A 399 2.60 21.74 -10.01
CA SER A 399 2.52 21.31 -8.60
C SER A 399 3.23 22.27 -7.63
N LEU A 400 4.35 22.87 -8.03
CA LEU A 400 5.06 23.85 -7.21
C LEU A 400 4.30 25.19 -7.15
N GLU A 401 3.73 25.65 -8.26
CA GLU A 401 2.88 26.84 -8.31
C GLU A 401 1.61 26.67 -7.49
N LYS A 402 0.99 25.49 -7.52
CA LYS A 402 -0.15 25.15 -6.66
C LYS A 402 0.18 25.32 -5.18
N GLN A 403 1.36 24.84 -4.75
CA GLN A 403 1.80 25.02 -3.36
C GLN A 403 1.93 26.50 -2.99
N GLN A 404 2.51 27.32 -3.86
CA GLN A 404 2.68 28.76 -3.63
C GLN A 404 1.37 29.52 -3.67
N ALA A 405 0.44 29.14 -4.54
CA ALA A 405 -0.88 29.77 -4.66
C ALA A 405 -1.68 29.66 -3.34
N LEU A 406 -1.53 28.56 -2.59
CA LEU A 406 -2.25 28.32 -1.33
C LEU A 406 -1.92 29.30 -0.19
N ILE A 407 -0.81 30.03 -0.27
CA ILE A 407 -0.47 31.10 0.68
C ILE A 407 -0.84 32.50 0.16
N GLN A 408 -1.44 32.60 -1.03
CA GLN A 408 -1.86 33.86 -1.64
C GLN A 408 -3.38 34.04 -1.63
N GLY A 409 -4.14 32.97 -1.50
CA GLY A 409 -5.58 33.00 -1.48
C GLY A 409 -6.20 31.62 -1.30
N VAL A 410 -7.53 31.58 -1.18
CA VAL A 410 -8.31 30.34 -1.19
C VAL A 410 -8.72 29.97 -2.60
N VAL A 411 -8.80 28.69 -2.89
CA VAL A 411 -9.22 28.19 -4.20
C VAL A 411 -10.70 27.85 -4.15
N LEU A 412 -11.52 28.50 -4.99
CA LEU A 412 -12.96 28.28 -5.08
C LEU A 412 -13.42 28.18 -6.54
N ASP A 413 -14.48 27.44 -6.79
CA ASP A 413 -15.13 27.39 -8.10
C ASP A 413 -15.72 28.74 -8.49
N ASN A 414 -16.38 29.41 -7.55
CA ASN A 414 -17.01 30.71 -7.70
C ASN A 414 -16.45 31.71 -6.70
N VAL A 415 -16.34 32.96 -7.09
CA VAL A 415 -15.90 34.06 -6.22
C VAL A 415 -17.13 34.66 -5.51
N PRO A 416 -17.21 34.54 -4.18
CA PRO A 416 -18.31 35.16 -3.44
C PRO A 416 -18.30 36.71 -3.55
N SER A 417 -19.47 37.34 -3.43
CA SER A 417 -19.58 38.79 -3.43
C SER A 417 -18.73 39.42 -2.33
N GLY A 418 -18.04 40.51 -2.65
CA GLY A 418 -17.16 41.22 -1.71
C GLY A 418 -15.77 40.60 -1.52
N MET A 419 -15.44 39.51 -2.23
CA MET A 419 -14.07 38.91 -2.25
C MET A 419 -13.26 39.43 -3.44
N ASN A 420 -11.94 39.43 -3.28
CA ASN A 420 -11.01 39.82 -4.34
C ASN A 420 -10.66 38.60 -5.18
N THR A 421 -10.82 38.67 -6.50
CA THR A 421 -10.20 37.69 -7.41
C THR A 421 -8.73 38.02 -7.56
N VAL A 422 -7.85 37.05 -7.29
CA VAL A 422 -6.40 37.21 -7.43
C VAL A 422 -5.82 36.19 -8.41
N THR A 423 -4.85 36.64 -9.21
CA THR A 423 -4.00 35.76 -10.00
C THR A 423 -2.71 35.55 -9.21
N PRO A 424 -2.36 34.31 -8.83
CA PRO A 424 -1.18 34.06 -8.04
C PRO A 424 0.10 34.37 -8.84
N THR A 425 1.13 34.83 -8.14
CA THR A 425 2.45 35.15 -8.70
C THR A 425 3.50 34.17 -8.18
N PHE A 426 4.51 33.88 -9.00
CA PHE A 426 5.51 32.88 -8.70
C PHE A 426 6.92 33.41 -8.95
N THR A 427 7.86 33.00 -8.09
CA THR A 427 9.25 33.50 -8.12
C THR A 427 10.29 32.39 -8.29
N TYR A 428 9.86 31.13 -8.46
CA TYR A 428 10.80 30.03 -8.68
C TYR A 428 11.47 30.13 -10.07
N LYS A 429 12.67 29.55 -10.17
CA LYS A 429 13.41 29.47 -11.43
C LYS A 429 13.96 28.07 -11.66
N SER A 430 14.08 27.69 -12.93
CA SER A 430 14.81 26.50 -13.36
C SER A 430 16.29 26.81 -13.43
N VAL A 431 17.12 25.95 -12.85
CA VAL A 431 18.58 26.10 -12.80
C VAL A 431 19.23 25.15 -13.79
N PRO A 432 20.08 25.60 -14.71
CA PRO A 432 20.82 24.74 -15.62
C PRO A 432 21.70 23.75 -14.85
N TYR A 433 21.78 22.52 -15.34
CA TYR A 433 22.51 21.45 -14.67
C TYR A 433 23.28 20.57 -15.66
N THR A 434 24.24 19.81 -15.13
CA THR A 434 24.94 18.74 -15.83
C THR A 434 24.82 17.43 -15.06
N VAL A 435 24.78 16.30 -15.78
CA VAL A 435 24.73 14.96 -15.16
C VAL A 435 26.11 14.32 -15.24
N THR A 436 26.57 13.79 -14.11
CA THR A 436 27.82 13.02 -14.04
C THR A 436 27.54 11.61 -13.51
N CYS A 437 28.12 10.62 -14.17
CA CYS A 437 27.97 9.20 -13.85
C CYS A 437 29.18 8.69 -13.05
N ASN A 438 28.99 7.61 -12.32
CA ASN A 438 30.09 6.83 -11.76
C ASN A 438 30.38 5.58 -12.64
N LYS A 439 31.40 4.80 -12.28
CA LYS A 439 31.79 3.58 -13.02
C LYS A 439 30.68 2.54 -13.22
N ASN A 440 29.61 2.60 -12.41
CA ASN A 440 28.50 1.64 -12.42
C ASN A 440 27.19 2.27 -12.92
N THR A 441 27.27 3.42 -13.57
CA THR A 441 26.11 4.09 -14.17
C THR A 441 26.50 4.75 -15.50
N ALA A 442 25.55 4.80 -16.44
CA ALA A 442 25.65 5.60 -17.66
C ALA A 442 24.33 6.32 -17.92
N VAL A 443 24.38 7.43 -18.65
CA VAL A 443 23.21 8.19 -19.07
C VAL A 443 23.27 8.40 -20.57
N GLU A 444 22.21 8.05 -21.29
CA GLU A 444 22.04 8.25 -22.73
C GLU A 444 20.64 8.80 -22.99
N GLY A 445 20.55 10.09 -23.29
CA GLY A 445 19.27 10.79 -23.38
C GLY A 445 18.51 10.68 -22.05
N GLU A 446 17.30 10.16 -22.11
CA GLU A 446 16.43 9.94 -20.93
C GLU A 446 16.72 8.65 -20.16
N LYS A 447 17.59 7.79 -20.67
CA LYS A 447 17.88 6.47 -20.08
C LYS A 447 19.05 6.54 -19.11
N VAL A 448 18.81 6.14 -17.87
CA VAL A 448 19.82 5.95 -16.84
C VAL A 448 20.07 4.45 -16.67
N TYR A 449 21.24 4.00 -17.07
CA TYR A 449 21.70 2.63 -16.92
C TYR A 449 22.34 2.48 -15.53
N VAL A 450 21.85 1.57 -14.74
CA VAL A 450 22.34 1.27 -13.39
C VAL A 450 22.81 -0.17 -13.35
N TYR A 451 24.12 -0.40 -13.37
CA TYR A 451 24.71 -1.75 -13.48
C TYR A 451 24.73 -2.47 -12.15
N ASN A 452 24.89 -1.79 -11.03
CA ASN A 452 24.93 -2.36 -9.69
C ASN A 452 23.95 -1.66 -8.75
N ALA A 453 23.35 -2.44 -7.84
CA ALA A 453 22.51 -1.88 -6.78
C ALA A 453 23.27 -0.82 -5.97
N LYS A 454 22.57 0.22 -5.53
CA LYS A 454 23.08 1.38 -4.78
C LYS A 454 24.08 2.26 -5.57
N SER A 455 24.17 2.09 -6.88
CA SER A 455 24.89 3.01 -7.75
C SER A 455 24.13 4.33 -7.90
N SER A 456 24.79 5.38 -8.38
CA SER A 456 24.23 6.73 -8.37
C SER A 456 24.72 7.57 -9.53
N ILE A 457 23.89 8.52 -9.93
CA ILE A 457 24.25 9.66 -10.76
C ILE A 457 24.31 10.93 -9.90
N ASN A 458 25.05 11.95 -10.33
CA ASN A 458 25.08 13.25 -9.70
C ASN A 458 24.64 14.31 -10.72
N ILE A 459 23.70 15.14 -10.33
CA ILE A 459 23.28 16.35 -11.02
C ILE A 459 24.06 17.50 -10.38
N LYS A 460 24.87 18.21 -11.17
CA LYS A 460 25.65 19.38 -10.74
C LYS A 460 25.02 20.65 -11.30
N PHE A 461 24.91 21.68 -10.49
CA PHE A 461 24.33 22.97 -10.84
C PHE A 461 24.91 24.08 -9.97
N SER A 462 24.68 25.32 -10.35
CA SER A 462 25.05 26.49 -9.56
C SER A 462 23.81 27.10 -8.95
N GLY A 463 23.48 26.68 -7.73
CA GLY A 463 22.33 27.20 -6.98
C GLY A 463 22.64 28.54 -6.30
N GLU A 464 21.59 29.12 -5.70
CA GLU A 464 21.68 30.35 -4.92
C GLU A 464 21.49 30.11 -3.42
N LYS A 465 21.91 31.10 -2.63
CA LYS A 465 21.72 31.11 -1.17
C LYS A 465 20.26 31.39 -0.82
N ASN A 466 19.84 30.93 0.36
CA ASN A 466 18.50 31.19 0.90
C ASN A 466 17.34 30.69 0.01
N GLN A 467 17.51 29.51 -0.60
CA GLN A 467 16.51 28.90 -1.49
C GLN A 467 15.95 27.60 -0.91
N GLU A 468 14.69 27.36 -1.20
CA GLU A 468 14.17 25.99 -1.26
C GLU A 468 14.50 25.40 -2.62
N THR A 469 15.08 24.21 -2.64
CA THR A 469 15.48 23.52 -3.86
C THR A 469 14.64 22.28 -4.07
N TYR A 470 14.20 22.05 -5.30
CA TYR A 470 13.41 20.90 -5.70
C TYR A 470 14.04 20.21 -6.91
N LEU A 471 13.82 18.90 -7.00
CA LEU A 471 14.10 18.12 -8.20
C LEU A 471 12.77 17.61 -8.73
N ARG A 472 12.38 18.03 -9.92
CA ARG A 472 11.24 17.52 -10.66
C ARG A 472 11.71 16.56 -11.73
N TYR A 473 10.99 15.46 -11.95
CA TYR A 473 11.27 14.53 -13.06
C TYR A 473 10.03 13.68 -13.37
N THR A 474 9.99 13.16 -14.61
CA THR A 474 9.01 12.19 -15.06
C THR A 474 9.64 10.80 -15.10
N PHE A 475 9.02 9.82 -14.42
CA PHE A 475 9.41 8.41 -14.49
C PHE A 475 8.54 7.70 -15.54
N ASN A 476 9.12 7.41 -16.70
CA ASN A 476 8.40 6.80 -17.82
C ASN A 476 8.33 5.27 -17.72
N SER A 477 9.47 4.62 -17.45
CA SER A 477 9.53 3.16 -17.40
C SER A 477 10.79 2.64 -16.68
N TYR A 478 10.77 1.35 -16.40
CA TYR A 478 11.91 0.58 -15.90
C TYR A 478 12.01 -0.73 -16.67
N SER A 479 13.23 -1.16 -16.98
CA SER A 479 13.52 -2.49 -17.52
C SER A 479 14.74 -3.11 -16.85
N ASN A 480 14.80 -4.45 -16.82
CA ASN A 480 15.94 -5.18 -16.28
C ASN A 480 17.16 -5.07 -17.21
N ILE A 481 18.36 -5.17 -16.65
CA ILE A 481 19.62 -5.34 -17.39
C ILE A 481 20.07 -6.78 -17.18
N ASP A 482 20.12 -7.59 -18.25
CA ASP A 482 20.56 -9.00 -18.18
C ASP A 482 21.97 -9.22 -18.74
N GLU A 483 22.48 -8.35 -19.61
CA GLU A 483 23.83 -8.40 -20.15
C GLU A 483 24.52 -7.05 -20.09
N ILE A 484 25.69 -7.05 -19.49
CA ILE A 484 26.63 -5.93 -19.55
C ILE A 484 27.62 -6.26 -20.67
N LYS A 485 27.50 -5.59 -21.82
CA LYS A 485 28.55 -5.64 -22.87
C LYS A 485 29.49 -4.45 -22.68
N SER A 486 30.77 -4.72 -22.53
CA SER A 486 31.79 -3.67 -22.66
C SER A 486 32.08 -3.43 -24.14
N ASN A 487 31.94 -2.19 -24.59
CA ASN A 487 32.38 -1.76 -25.90
C ASN A 487 33.88 -1.42 -25.89
N SER A 488 34.51 -1.36 -27.06
CA SER A 488 35.91 -1.02 -27.28
C SER A 488 36.39 0.25 -26.57
N ASP A 489 35.48 1.13 -26.16
CA ASP A 489 35.76 2.38 -25.45
C ASP A 489 35.58 2.29 -23.92
N ASN A 490 35.58 1.08 -23.32
CA ASN A 490 35.28 0.86 -21.90
C ASN A 490 33.91 1.37 -21.43
N LYS A 491 32.98 1.68 -22.32
CA LYS A 491 31.60 2.02 -21.99
C LYS A 491 30.77 0.74 -21.86
N GLN A 492 30.23 0.52 -20.68
CA GLN A 492 29.29 -0.58 -20.44
C GLN A 492 27.91 -0.19 -20.95
N ILE A 493 27.40 -0.92 -21.94
CA ILE A 493 26.05 -0.75 -22.48
C ILE A 493 25.21 -1.94 -22.06
N GLY A 494 24.13 -1.69 -21.29
CA GLY A 494 23.21 -2.73 -20.88
C GLY A 494 22.12 -2.97 -21.94
N LYS A 495 21.83 -4.25 -22.22
CA LYS A 495 20.72 -4.64 -23.10
C LYS A 495 19.48 -4.98 -22.28
N SER A 496 18.34 -4.36 -22.62
CA SER A 496 17.05 -4.71 -22.00
C SER A 496 16.62 -6.12 -22.40
N THR A 497 16.21 -6.94 -21.45
CA THR A 497 15.60 -8.24 -21.75
C THR A 497 14.27 -8.41 -20.99
N SER A 498 13.39 -9.21 -21.59
CA SER A 498 12.06 -9.55 -21.04
C SER A 498 12.07 -10.83 -20.19
N LYS A 499 13.24 -11.44 -19.96
CA LYS A 499 13.34 -12.78 -19.34
C LYS A 499 13.07 -12.82 -17.84
N HIS A 500 13.21 -11.71 -17.11
CA HIS A 500 12.97 -11.66 -15.67
C HIS A 500 11.74 -10.82 -15.33
N THR A 501 11.00 -11.25 -14.31
CA THR A 501 9.85 -10.50 -13.77
C THR A 501 10.32 -9.13 -13.33
N LEU A 502 9.67 -8.07 -13.82
CA LEU A 502 9.96 -6.70 -13.40
C LEU A 502 9.74 -6.54 -11.88
N PRO A 503 10.62 -5.84 -11.17
CA PRO A 503 10.40 -5.59 -9.76
C PRO A 503 9.11 -4.80 -9.55
N SER A 504 8.34 -5.19 -8.54
CA SER A 504 7.09 -4.49 -8.20
C SER A 504 7.28 -3.06 -7.70
N LYS A 505 8.52 -2.70 -7.35
CA LYS A 505 8.87 -1.38 -6.81
C LYS A 505 10.31 -1.02 -7.16
N MET A 506 10.54 0.18 -7.66
CA MET A 506 11.83 0.79 -7.94
C MET A 506 12.04 1.95 -6.97
N LYS A 507 13.08 1.90 -6.17
CA LYS A 507 13.35 2.89 -5.14
C LYS A 507 14.55 3.75 -5.46
N MET A 508 14.35 5.06 -5.46
CA MET A 508 15.38 6.07 -5.62
C MET A 508 15.54 6.88 -4.33
N ARG A 509 16.78 7.18 -3.95
CA ARG A 509 17.13 7.98 -2.78
C ARG A 509 17.85 9.23 -3.20
N PHE A 510 17.51 10.34 -2.56
CA PHE A 510 18.05 11.65 -2.91
C PHE A 510 18.90 12.20 -1.77
N SER A 511 19.96 12.91 -2.13
CA SER A 511 20.73 13.74 -1.21
C SER A 511 21.28 14.93 -1.96
N SER A 512 21.42 16.07 -1.29
CA SER A 512 22.01 17.28 -1.84
C SER A 512 23.26 17.68 -1.06
N GLN A 513 24.08 18.49 -1.68
CA GLN A 513 25.28 19.07 -1.07
C GLN A 513 25.32 20.57 -1.36
N THR A 514 25.73 21.35 -0.39
CA THR A 514 25.95 22.78 -0.46
C THR A 514 27.41 23.11 -0.83
N ASP A 515 27.67 24.32 -1.22
CA ASP A 515 28.98 24.84 -1.61
C ASP A 515 30.03 24.72 -0.48
N ASP A 516 29.62 24.82 0.79
CA ASP A 516 30.44 24.56 1.97
C ASP A 516 30.70 23.05 2.23
N GLY A 517 30.28 22.17 1.33
CA GLY A 517 30.49 20.72 1.41
C GLY A 517 29.51 19.95 2.31
N LYS A 518 28.55 20.62 2.95
CA LYS A 518 27.59 19.99 3.85
C LYS A 518 26.55 19.18 3.06
N LYS A 519 26.31 17.95 3.53
CA LYS A 519 25.44 16.99 2.87
C LYS A 519 24.10 16.82 3.60
N TYR A 520 23.02 16.88 2.85
CA TYR A 520 21.66 16.68 3.34
C TYR A 520 21.04 15.46 2.67
N LYS A 521 20.30 14.67 3.44
CA LYS A 521 19.48 13.56 2.94
C LYS A 521 18.03 13.98 2.93
N THR A 522 17.39 13.68 1.84
CA THR A 522 15.95 13.82 1.71
C THR A 522 15.27 12.45 1.81
N ASP A 523 13.97 12.40 1.75
CA ASP A 523 13.23 11.13 1.72
C ASP A 523 13.46 10.42 0.37
N PHE A 524 12.91 9.25 0.22
CA PHE A 524 13.03 8.44 -0.99
C PHE A 524 11.71 8.42 -1.75
N VAL A 525 11.80 8.32 -3.06
CA VAL A 525 10.65 8.01 -3.93
C VAL A 525 10.66 6.52 -4.25
N THR A 526 9.49 5.91 -4.26
CA THR A 526 9.28 4.56 -4.74
C THR A 526 8.31 4.61 -5.91
N CYS A 527 8.81 4.33 -7.12
CA CYS A 527 7.98 4.12 -8.28
C CYS A 527 7.49 2.68 -8.28
N TYR A 528 6.22 2.45 -8.57
CA TYR A 528 5.62 1.12 -8.59
C TYR A 528 5.30 0.70 -10.02
N SER A 529 5.42 -0.61 -10.30
CA SER A 529 4.90 -1.16 -11.55
C SER A 529 3.37 -1.08 -11.57
N SER A 530 2.78 -0.91 -12.74
CA SER A 530 1.32 -0.81 -12.92
C SER A 530 0.55 -2.04 -12.41
N SER A 531 1.21 -3.18 -12.28
CA SER A 531 0.63 -4.42 -11.72
C SER A 531 0.67 -4.48 -10.19
N TYR A 532 1.32 -3.52 -9.52
CA TYR A 532 1.48 -3.57 -8.07
C TYR A 532 0.38 -2.81 -7.34
N VAL A 533 -0.13 -3.39 -6.26
CA VAL A 533 -1.26 -2.85 -5.45
C VAL A 533 -1.08 -1.42 -4.92
N ARG A 534 0.12 -0.86 -4.95
CA ARG A 534 0.41 0.52 -4.54
C ARG A 534 0.68 1.47 -5.70
N TYR A 535 0.42 1.04 -6.92
CA TYR A 535 0.55 1.91 -8.08
C TYR A 535 -0.51 3.01 -8.03
N THR A 536 -0.08 4.25 -8.08
CA THR A 536 -0.96 5.44 -8.00
C THR A 536 -1.21 6.10 -9.36
N GLY A 537 -0.59 5.59 -10.43
CA GLY A 537 -0.64 6.25 -11.74
C GLY A 537 0.28 7.46 -11.86
N ALA A 538 0.92 7.90 -10.77
CA ALA A 538 1.83 9.03 -10.81
C ALA A 538 3.03 8.75 -11.71
N LYS A 539 3.32 9.68 -12.62
CA LYS A 539 4.49 9.66 -13.49
C LYS A 539 5.47 10.77 -13.14
N THR A 540 4.98 11.94 -12.74
CA THR A 540 5.78 13.09 -12.33
C THR A 540 6.00 13.07 -10.82
N TYR A 541 7.16 13.53 -10.41
CA TYR A 541 7.58 13.56 -9.01
C TYR A 541 8.33 14.86 -8.71
N LEU A 542 7.85 15.58 -7.69
CA LEU A 542 8.52 16.74 -7.13
C LEU A 542 9.19 16.35 -5.81
N VAL A 543 10.52 16.31 -5.79
CA VAL A 543 11.30 15.95 -4.62
C VAL A 543 11.83 17.20 -3.95
N GLY A 544 11.32 17.54 -2.77
CA GLY A 544 11.84 18.64 -1.96
C GLY A 544 13.21 18.28 -1.38
N LEU A 545 14.21 19.09 -1.66
CA LEU A 545 15.57 18.96 -1.11
C LEU A 545 15.78 19.89 0.09
N GLY A 546 14.73 20.63 0.46
CA GLY A 546 14.64 21.51 1.61
C GLY A 546 15.37 22.84 1.41
N TYR A 547 15.17 23.70 2.39
CA TYR A 547 15.83 25.02 2.50
C TYR A 547 17.26 24.90 2.98
N THR A 548 18.16 25.76 2.45
CA THR A 548 19.51 25.97 2.98
C THR A 548 19.94 27.43 2.83
N GLU A 549 20.64 27.96 3.84
CA GLU A 549 21.24 29.29 3.79
C GLU A 549 22.37 29.36 2.75
N ASN A 550 23.17 28.29 2.64
CA ASN A 550 24.21 28.15 1.64
C ASN A 550 23.67 27.58 0.34
N ALA A 551 24.25 27.96 -0.78
CA ALA A 551 23.84 27.50 -2.10
C ALA A 551 24.04 25.99 -2.26
N LYS A 552 23.06 25.27 -2.78
CA LYS A 552 23.26 23.88 -3.19
C LYS A 552 23.95 23.83 -4.55
N ASN A 553 24.86 22.87 -4.70
CA ASN A 553 25.62 22.70 -5.93
C ASN A 553 25.51 21.31 -6.55
N SER A 554 24.92 20.37 -5.84
CA SER A 554 24.74 19.02 -6.39
C SER A 554 23.60 18.24 -5.75
N ILE A 555 23.00 17.35 -6.54
CA ILE A 555 22.00 16.36 -6.14
C ILE A 555 22.53 15.00 -6.54
N LYS A 556 22.54 14.07 -5.58
CA LYS A 556 22.89 12.68 -5.82
C LYS A 556 21.62 11.83 -5.81
N ILE A 557 21.36 11.12 -6.92
CA ILE A 557 20.29 10.14 -7.05
C ILE A 557 20.91 8.76 -6.92
N THR A 558 20.51 7.99 -5.92
CA THR A 558 20.99 6.63 -5.68
C THR A 558 19.86 5.64 -5.95
N PHE A 559 20.11 4.65 -6.78
CA PHE A 559 19.16 3.62 -7.19
C PHE A 559 19.35 2.37 -6.35
N ASP A 560 18.28 1.88 -5.73
CA ASP A 560 18.36 0.68 -4.86
C ASP A 560 18.52 -0.62 -5.67
N GLN A 561 18.19 -0.63 -6.98
CA GLN A 561 18.23 -1.80 -7.86
C GLN A 561 18.97 -1.49 -9.15
N PRO A 562 19.70 -2.49 -9.75
CA PRO A 562 20.20 -2.38 -11.11
C PRO A 562 19.04 -2.40 -12.12
N GLY A 563 19.22 -1.77 -13.28
CA GLY A 563 18.20 -1.68 -14.32
C GLY A 563 18.36 -0.44 -15.20
N ILE A 564 17.49 -0.29 -16.17
CA ILE A 564 17.39 0.89 -17.03
C ILE A 564 16.17 1.68 -16.57
N TYR A 565 16.43 2.89 -16.09
CA TYR A 565 15.41 3.85 -15.66
C TYR A 565 15.22 4.89 -16.76
N ASN A 566 14.02 5.02 -17.32
CA ASN A 566 13.72 6.09 -18.28
C ASN A 566 13.13 7.28 -17.50
N LEU A 567 13.93 8.37 -17.42
CA LEU A 567 13.62 9.59 -16.68
C LEU A 567 13.66 10.77 -17.66
N SER A 568 12.53 11.45 -17.85
CA SER A 568 12.46 12.67 -18.66
C SER A 568 12.12 13.90 -17.82
N ASP A 569 12.12 15.06 -18.44
CA ASP A 569 11.71 16.35 -17.87
C ASP A 569 12.37 16.63 -16.52
N ILE A 570 13.67 16.33 -16.44
CA ILE A 570 14.43 16.59 -15.22
C ILE A 570 14.68 18.09 -15.10
N GLU A 571 14.24 18.67 -13.98
CA GLU A 571 14.41 20.08 -13.67
C GLU A 571 14.93 20.26 -12.26
N VAL A 572 15.92 21.12 -12.09
CA VAL A 572 16.34 21.64 -10.79
C VAL A 572 15.67 22.99 -10.60
N LEU A 573 14.78 23.07 -9.61
CA LEU A 573 14.01 24.28 -9.34
C LEU A 573 14.46 24.91 -8.02
N GLU A 574 14.66 26.21 -8.02
CA GLU A 574 14.97 27.00 -6.82
C GLU A 574 13.90 28.05 -6.59
N GLN A 575 13.45 28.14 -5.36
CA GLN A 575 12.41 29.06 -4.91
C GLN A 575 12.95 29.94 -3.79
N PRO A 576 13.02 31.27 -3.99
CA PRO A 576 13.29 32.22 -2.92
C PRO A 576 12.11 32.26 -1.93
N ILE A 577 12.42 32.51 -0.66
CA ILE A 577 11.46 32.39 0.43
C ILE A 577 10.94 33.72 0.97
N ASP A 578 11.51 34.84 0.55
CA ASP A 578 11.21 36.17 1.13
C ASP A 578 9.73 36.56 0.97
N GLN A 579 9.17 36.37 -0.23
CA GLN A 579 7.76 36.66 -0.51
C GLN A 579 6.81 35.72 0.27
N ALA A 580 7.16 34.45 0.38
CA ALA A 580 6.36 33.49 1.10
C ALA A 580 6.16 33.87 2.57
N SER A 581 7.20 34.40 3.21
CA SER A 581 7.11 34.87 4.61
C SER A 581 6.12 36.02 4.79
N GLN A 582 6.11 36.98 3.87
CA GLN A 582 5.17 38.09 3.91
C GLN A 582 3.74 37.62 3.65
N GLN A 583 3.52 36.81 2.62
CA GLN A 583 2.20 36.26 2.29
C GLN A 583 1.60 35.44 3.46
N ILE A 584 2.43 34.67 4.17
CA ILE A 584 2.00 33.94 5.37
C ILE A 584 1.69 34.91 6.52
N ALA A 585 2.47 35.98 6.69
CA ALA A 585 2.19 36.99 7.72
C ALA A 585 0.85 37.69 7.49
N ASP A 586 0.50 37.99 6.23
CA ASP A 586 -0.78 38.59 5.85
C ASP A 586 -1.98 37.65 6.21
N LEU A 587 -1.84 36.34 6.01
CA LEU A 587 -2.84 35.33 6.40
C LEU A 587 -2.98 35.18 7.92
N LYS A 588 -2.03 35.66 8.72
CA LYS A 588 -2.10 35.64 10.19
C LYS A 588 -2.80 36.85 10.80
N ALA A 589 -3.16 37.84 10.00
CA ALA A 589 -3.76 39.08 10.50
C ALA A 589 -5.04 38.81 11.30
N ASP A 590 -5.96 38.02 10.74
CA ASP A 590 -7.22 37.68 11.38
C ASP A 590 -7.39 36.17 11.45
N THR A 591 -7.33 35.65 12.67
CA THR A 591 -7.32 34.21 12.90
C THR A 591 -8.33 33.78 13.98
N MET A 592 -8.78 32.55 13.88
CA MET A 592 -9.72 31.96 14.80
C MET A 592 -9.08 31.76 16.19
N GLN A 593 -9.74 32.25 17.22
CA GLN A 593 -9.33 32.18 18.61
C GLN A 593 -10.22 31.21 19.40
N ASN A 594 -9.80 30.83 20.60
CA ASN A 594 -10.56 29.99 21.53
C ASN A 594 -11.04 28.68 20.89
N VAL A 595 -10.21 28.08 20.03
CA VAL A 595 -10.56 26.85 19.30
C VAL A 595 -10.72 25.69 20.28
N LYS A 596 -11.91 25.09 20.31
CA LYS A 596 -12.23 23.90 21.08
C LYS A 596 -12.58 22.76 20.14
N MET A 597 -11.82 21.68 20.19
CA MET A 597 -12.00 20.49 19.34
C MET A 597 -12.68 19.39 20.15
N GLY A 598 -13.96 19.14 19.86
CA GLY A 598 -14.70 17.98 20.36
C GLY A 598 -14.65 16.80 19.38
N LYS A 599 -15.34 15.71 19.72
CA LYS A 599 -15.40 14.51 18.87
C LYS A 599 -16.09 14.76 17.52
N ASN A 600 -17.20 15.53 17.54
CA ASN A 600 -18.06 15.81 16.38
C ASN A 600 -18.36 17.30 16.22
N LYS A 601 -17.68 18.17 16.95
CA LYS A 601 -17.92 19.61 16.93
C LYS A 601 -16.62 20.35 17.14
N ILE A 602 -16.41 21.39 16.34
CA ILE A 602 -15.31 22.35 16.50
C ILE A 602 -15.96 23.71 16.68
N THR A 603 -15.51 24.47 17.66
CA THR A 603 -15.98 25.84 17.94
C THR A 603 -14.79 26.76 18.12
N GLY A 604 -14.99 28.03 17.84
CA GLY A 604 -14.02 29.08 18.07
C GLY A 604 -14.67 30.44 17.83
N THR A 605 -13.93 31.50 18.05
CA THR A 605 -14.35 32.88 17.86
C THR A 605 -13.39 33.57 16.91
N ILE A 606 -13.91 34.49 16.11
CA ILE A 606 -13.13 35.38 15.26
C ILE A 606 -13.80 36.73 15.21
N ASP A 607 -13.00 37.79 15.30
CA ASP A 607 -13.48 39.16 15.16
C ASP A 607 -13.02 39.69 13.80
N LEU A 608 -13.97 40.14 12.98
CA LEU A 608 -13.72 40.58 11.61
C LEU A 608 -14.39 41.92 11.37
N GLN A 609 -13.61 42.90 10.92
CA GLN A 609 -14.16 44.21 10.52
C GLN A 609 -14.84 44.17 9.15
N LYS A 610 -14.52 43.18 8.31
CA LYS A 610 -15.08 42.98 6.97
C LYS A 610 -15.30 41.49 6.72
N ALA A 611 -16.19 41.14 5.80
CA ALA A 611 -16.40 39.77 5.38
C ALA A 611 -15.10 39.16 4.80
N LYS A 612 -14.75 37.97 5.22
CA LYS A 612 -13.59 37.19 4.76
C LYS A 612 -13.94 35.72 4.64
N MET A 613 -13.17 34.99 3.84
CA MET A 613 -13.22 33.53 3.78
C MET A 613 -12.46 32.96 4.96
N LEU A 614 -13.08 32.07 5.75
CA LEU A 614 -12.43 31.33 6.83
C LEU A 614 -11.90 30.00 6.30
N CYS A 615 -10.59 29.82 6.35
CA CYS A 615 -9.90 28.60 6.00
C CYS A 615 -9.64 27.77 7.26
N ILE A 616 -10.08 26.52 7.28
CA ILE A 616 -9.88 25.60 8.39
C ILE A 616 -8.96 24.46 7.96
N SER A 617 -7.89 24.22 8.72
CA SER A 617 -6.87 23.22 8.39
C SER A 617 -7.32 21.78 8.67
N ILE A 618 -8.44 21.34 8.07
CA ILE A 618 -8.95 19.96 8.05
C ILE A 618 -9.44 19.58 6.65
N PRO A 619 -9.35 18.31 6.24
CA PRO A 619 -9.91 17.87 4.97
C PRO A 619 -11.44 18.02 4.96
N TYR A 620 -11.96 18.49 3.84
CA TYR A 620 -13.40 18.56 3.62
C TYR A 620 -14.03 17.15 3.58
N SER A 621 -15.24 17.04 4.10
CA SER A 621 -16.10 15.87 3.99
C SER A 621 -17.56 16.32 3.92
N LYS A 622 -18.38 15.62 3.13
CA LYS A 622 -19.83 15.91 2.99
C LYS A 622 -20.61 15.87 4.32
N GLY A 623 -20.04 15.29 5.37
CA GLY A 623 -20.65 15.25 6.69
C GLY A 623 -20.47 16.53 7.52
N TRP A 624 -19.63 17.48 7.08
CA TRP A 624 -19.44 18.75 7.77
C TRP A 624 -20.59 19.72 7.48
N SER A 625 -20.96 20.47 8.50
CA SER A 625 -21.83 21.63 8.39
C SER A 625 -21.26 22.75 9.25
N ALA A 626 -21.44 24.00 8.86
CA ALA A 626 -20.96 25.15 9.59
C ALA A 626 -22.10 26.09 9.96
N THR A 627 -21.93 26.78 11.10
CA THR A 627 -22.78 27.89 11.53
C THR A 627 -21.89 29.03 12.01
N VAL A 628 -22.28 30.28 11.68
CA VAL A 628 -21.65 31.49 12.16
C VAL A 628 -22.74 32.28 12.85
N ASP A 629 -22.57 32.62 14.13
CA ASP A 629 -23.54 33.33 14.97
C ASP A 629 -24.94 32.71 14.93
N GLY A 630 -24.98 31.36 14.95
CA GLY A 630 -26.22 30.58 14.91
C GLY A 630 -26.85 30.40 13.51
N LYS A 631 -26.36 31.10 12.49
CA LYS A 631 -26.86 31.01 11.11
C LYS A 631 -26.02 30.01 10.31
N LYS A 632 -26.69 29.25 9.42
CA LYS A 632 -26.00 28.31 8.53
C LYS A 632 -25.02 29.05 7.62
N ALA A 633 -23.79 28.57 7.57
CA ALA A 633 -22.76 29.02 6.65
C ALA A 633 -22.51 27.98 5.56
N GLU A 634 -22.12 28.42 4.38
CA GLU A 634 -21.69 27.57 3.25
C GLU A 634 -20.26 27.06 3.49
N LEU A 635 -19.99 25.83 3.04
CA LEU A 635 -18.69 25.14 3.14
C LEU A 635 -18.17 24.82 1.75
#